data_63c824deed720f5b672b42bcba5945e7
#
_entry.id   63c824deed720f5b672b42bcba5945e7
#
_cell.length_a   1.000
_cell.length_b   1.000
_cell.length_c   1.000
_cell.angle_alpha   90.00
_cell.angle_beta   90.00
_cell.angle_gamma   90.00
#
_symmetry.space_group_name_H-M   'P 1'
#
loop_
_entity.id
_entity.type
_entity.pdbx_description
1 polymer ?
#
loop_
_entity_poly.entity_id
_entity_poly.type
_entity_poly.pdbx_seq_one_letter_code
_entity_poly.pdbx_strand_id
1 'polypeptide(L)'
;KAAGRYERAEAEFLALGGYAAESEAATIAASVGLPSRILDATLGTLSGGQRRRVELARILFSGADVLLLDEPTNHLDADSIRWLREFLRSYAGGFIVISHDAELLADTVNKIWHLDAQRQEIDQYGMGWAKYLEAREVDERRRRRERRNAEQQATVLRDQAERMRAKATKARAAQSMFRRADKLLAETEGDRKQDRVASLRFPDPAPCGKVPLTGEGLSRSYGSL
;
A
#
# COMPACT_ATOMS: atom_id res chain seq x y z
N LYS A 1 -19.47 30.47 -42.59
CA LYS A 1 -19.70 30.17 -41.12
C LYS A 1 -19.47 28.69 -40.81
N ALA A 2 -19.80 27.71 -41.66
CA ALA A 2 -19.58 26.28 -41.44
C ALA A 2 -18.10 25.90 -41.55
N ALA A 3 -17.39 26.37 -42.60
CA ALA A 3 -15.97 26.10 -42.80
C ALA A 3 -15.09 26.54 -41.62
N GLY A 4 -15.29 27.74 -41.11
CA GLY A 4 -14.49 28.22 -39.97
C GLY A 4 -14.79 27.53 -38.62
N ARG A 5 -15.94 26.82 -38.49
CA ARG A 5 -16.21 25.91 -37.36
C ARG A 5 -15.48 24.59 -37.54
N TYR A 6 -15.45 24.07 -38.74
CA TYR A 6 -14.72 22.84 -39.05
C TYR A 6 -13.21 23.02 -38.82
N GLU A 7 -12.62 24.08 -39.35
CA GLU A 7 -11.21 24.39 -39.18
C GLU A 7 -10.79 24.50 -37.71
N ARG A 8 -11.62 25.13 -36.86
CA ARG A 8 -11.35 25.21 -35.42
C ARG A 8 -11.46 23.85 -34.74
N ALA A 9 -12.50 23.06 -35.07
CA ALA A 9 -12.67 21.75 -34.49
C ALA A 9 -11.55 20.78 -34.93
N GLU A 10 -11.09 20.87 -36.18
CA GLU A 10 -9.98 20.09 -36.69
C GLU A 10 -8.65 20.48 -36.01
N ALA A 11 -8.40 21.77 -35.85
CA ALA A 11 -7.21 22.27 -35.16
C ALA A 11 -7.21 21.85 -33.68
N GLU A 12 -8.35 21.89 -33.03
CA GLU A 12 -8.49 21.40 -31.64
C GLU A 12 -8.31 19.89 -31.57
N PHE A 13 -8.91 19.12 -32.46
CA PHE A 13 -8.73 17.67 -32.57
C PHE A 13 -7.26 17.28 -32.81
N LEU A 14 -6.56 17.99 -33.67
CA LEU A 14 -5.12 17.81 -33.90
C LEU A 14 -4.30 18.15 -32.66
N ALA A 15 -4.58 19.28 -32.00
CA ALA A 15 -3.88 19.72 -30.82
C ALA A 15 -4.03 18.74 -29.65
N LEU A 16 -5.18 18.06 -29.56
CA LEU A 16 -5.47 17.01 -28.58
C LEU A 16 -4.93 15.62 -28.99
N GLY A 17 -4.19 15.51 -30.12
CA GLY A 17 -3.67 14.23 -30.58
C GLY A 17 -4.73 13.26 -31.13
N GLY A 18 -5.89 13.76 -31.56
CA GLY A 18 -7.06 12.96 -31.90
C GLY A 18 -6.83 11.85 -32.90
N TYR A 19 -5.99 12.06 -33.92
CA TYR A 19 -5.66 11.02 -34.91
C TYR A 19 -4.80 9.87 -34.37
N ALA A 20 -4.03 10.11 -33.30
CA ALA A 20 -3.23 9.09 -32.63
C ALA A 20 -3.96 8.39 -31.48
N ALA A 21 -5.05 8.96 -31.00
CA ALA A 21 -5.73 8.56 -29.78
C ALA A 21 -6.15 7.08 -29.75
N GLU A 22 -6.71 6.57 -30.86
CA GLU A 22 -7.13 5.16 -30.95
C GLU A 22 -5.94 4.21 -30.86
N SER A 23 -4.85 4.51 -31.56
CA SER A 23 -3.64 3.68 -31.55
C SER A 23 -2.92 3.72 -30.20
N GLU A 24 -2.91 4.86 -29.54
CA GLU A 24 -2.36 5.04 -28.20
C GLU A 24 -3.20 4.29 -27.16
N ALA A 25 -4.51 4.43 -27.20
CA ALA A 25 -5.43 3.70 -26.34
C ALA A 25 -5.26 2.18 -26.50
N ALA A 26 -5.14 1.70 -27.75
CA ALA A 26 -4.90 0.29 -28.05
C ALA A 26 -3.56 -0.20 -27.49
N THR A 27 -2.51 0.62 -27.61
CA THR A 27 -1.17 0.31 -27.09
C THR A 27 -1.18 0.20 -25.57
N ILE A 28 -1.79 1.16 -24.88
CA ILE A 28 -1.92 1.13 -23.43
C ILE A 28 -2.77 -0.07 -22.98
N ALA A 29 -3.89 -0.34 -23.64
CA ALA A 29 -4.73 -1.49 -23.34
C ALA A 29 -3.98 -2.82 -23.49
N ALA A 30 -3.23 -3.00 -24.57
CA ALA A 30 -2.39 -4.18 -24.77
C ALA A 30 -1.32 -4.31 -23.67
N SER A 31 -0.73 -3.21 -23.25
CA SER A 31 0.33 -3.18 -22.24
C SER A 31 -0.16 -3.57 -20.83
N VAL A 32 -1.44 -3.35 -20.54
CA VAL A 32 -2.08 -3.86 -19.31
C VAL A 32 -2.69 -5.25 -19.47
N GLY A 33 -2.34 -5.96 -20.54
CA GLY A 33 -2.76 -7.34 -20.79
C GLY A 33 -4.21 -7.49 -21.27
N LEU A 34 -4.77 -6.47 -21.95
CA LEU A 34 -6.07 -6.56 -22.60
C LEU A 34 -5.91 -6.96 -24.05
N PRO A 35 -6.53 -8.05 -24.53
CA PRO A 35 -6.51 -8.41 -25.95
C PRO A 35 -7.34 -7.42 -26.76
N SER A 36 -6.95 -7.17 -28.03
CA SER A 36 -7.57 -6.19 -28.92
C SER A 36 -9.09 -6.35 -29.07
N ARG A 37 -9.60 -7.58 -29.03
CA ARG A 37 -11.06 -7.86 -29.08
C ARG A 37 -11.87 -7.20 -27.97
N ILE A 38 -11.23 -6.77 -26.88
CA ILE A 38 -11.90 -6.13 -25.75
C ILE A 38 -12.20 -4.66 -26.03
N LEU A 39 -11.46 -4.02 -26.94
CA LEU A 39 -11.66 -2.61 -27.28
C LEU A 39 -13.06 -2.34 -27.84
N ASP A 40 -13.63 -3.30 -28.56
CA ASP A 40 -14.98 -3.20 -29.14
C ASP A 40 -16.06 -3.83 -28.25
N ALA A 41 -15.68 -4.40 -27.09
CA ALA A 41 -16.63 -5.10 -26.23
C ALA A 41 -17.37 -4.14 -25.30
N THR A 42 -18.62 -4.48 -24.99
CA THR A 42 -19.40 -3.76 -24.01
C THR A 42 -18.87 -4.05 -22.59
N LEU A 43 -18.65 -3.01 -21.76
CA LEU A 43 -18.14 -3.16 -20.38
C LEU A 43 -18.90 -4.19 -19.54
N GLY A 44 -20.24 -4.31 -19.76
CA GLY A 44 -21.08 -5.28 -19.05
C GLY A 44 -20.73 -6.74 -19.30
N THR A 45 -20.10 -7.06 -20.43
CA THR A 45 -19.71 -8.43 -20.82
C THR A 45 -18.34 -8.85 -20.30
N LEU A 46 -17.58 -7.90 -19.75
CA LEU A 46 -16.23 -8.13 -19.27
C LEU A 46 -16.20 -8.77 -17.87
N SER A 47 -15.19 -9.61 -17.64
CA SER A 47 -14.90 -10.12 -16.30
C SER A 47 -14.50 -8.97 -15.36
N GLY A 48 -14.57 -9.19 -14.03
CA GLY A 48 -14.17 -8.19 -13.04
C GLY A 48 -12.72 -7.72 -13.20
N GLY A 49 -11.80 -8.65 -13.49
CA GLY A 49 -10.40 -8.33 -13.75
C GLY A 49 -10.19 -7.54 -15.05
N GLN A 50 -10.92 -7.90 -16.11
CA GLN A 50 -10.87 -7.15 -17.36
C GLN A 50 -11.39 -5.71 -17.20
N ARG A 51 -12.50 -5.52 -16.47
CA ARG A 51 -13.03 -4.18 -16.16
C ARG A 51 -12.02 -3.32 -15.40
N ARG A 52 -11.33 -3.90 -14.41
CA ARG A 52 -10.26 -3.19 -13.68
C ARG A 52 -9.12 -2.76 -14.59
N ARG A 53 -8.68 -3.64 -15.50
CA ARG A 53 -7.63 -3.31 -16.46
C ARG A 53 -8.07 -2.23 -17.46
N VAL A 54 -9.31 -2.27 -17.92
CA VAL A 54 -9.88 -1.21 -18.78
C VAL A 54 -9.91 0.13 -18.04
N GLU A 55 -10.32 0.14 -16.78
CA GLU A 55 -10.33 1.36 -15.97
C GLU A 55 -8.90 1.91 -15.77
N LEU A 56 -7.93 1.04 -15.50
CA LEU A 56 -6.53 1.45 -15.41
C LEU A 56 -6.05 2.04 -16.75
N ALA A 57 -6.30 1.35 -17.88
CA ALA A 57 -5.94 1.85 -19.20
C ALA A 57 -6.55 3.23 -19.47
N ARG A 58 -7.81 3.44 -19.12
CA ARG A 58 -8.50 4.73 -19.25
C ARG A 58 -7.83 5.84 -18.44
N ILE A 59 -7.46 5.55 -17.20
CA ILE A 59 -6.76 6.50 -16.31
C ILE A 59 -5.39 6.86 -16.90
N LEU A 60 -4.62 5.86 -17.35
CA LEU A 60 -3.29 6.08 -17.91
C LEU A 60 -3.35 6.86 -19.25
N PHE A 61 -4.39 6.61 -20.04
CA PHE A 61 -4.62 7.34 -21.31
C PHE A 61 -5.06 8.80 -21.08
N SER A 62 -5.63 9.13 -19.93
CA SER A 62 -6.23 10.46 -19.70
C SER A 62 -5.23 11.61 -19.71
N GLY A 63 -3.92 11.35 -19.62
CA GLY A 63 -2.88 12.36 -19.57
C GLY A 63 -3.01 13.34 -18.40
N ALA A 64 -3.58 12.89 -17.29
CA ALA A 64 -3.85 13.74 -16.12
C ALA A 64 -2.55 14.24 -15.49
N ASP A 65 -2.52 15.45 -14.95
CA ASP A 65 -1.35 16.01 -14.25
C ASP A 65 -0.99 15.21 -12.99
N VAL A 66 -1.99 14.58 -12.36
CA VAL A 66 -1.82 13.76 -11.15
C VAL A 66 -2.64 12.49 -11.24
N LEU A 67 -1.99 11.35 -11.01
CA LEU A 67 -2.65 10.04 -10.93
C LEU A 67 -2.86 9.63 -9.47
N LEU A 68 -4.04 9.11 -9.16
CA LEU A 68 -4.35 8.46 -7.89
C LEU A 68 -4.61 6.98 -8.16
N LEU A 69 -3.70 6.12 -7.70
CA LEU A 69 -3.71 4.70 -7.99
C LEU A 69 -3.88 3.90 -6.69
N ASP A 70 -4.94 3.11 -6.62
CA ASP A 70 -5.20 2.21 -5.48
C ASP A 70 -5.02 0.76 -5.93
N GLU A 71 -3.96 0.11 -5.40
CA GLU A 71 -3.57 -1.26 -5.69
C GLU A 71 -3.56 -1.57 -7.22
N PRO A 72 -2.83 -0.79 -8.03
CA PRO A 72 -2.90 -0.88 -9.50
C PRO A 72 -2.32 -2.19 -10.05
N THR A 73 -1.52 -2.91 -9.29
CA THR A 73 -0.93 -4.21 -9.68
C THR A 73 -1.90 -5.37 -9.53
N ASN A 74 -3.02 -5.20 -8.82
CA ASN A 74 -4.01 -6.25 -8.65
C ASN A 74 -4.60 -6.66 -10.00
N HIS A 75 -4.64 -7.97 -10.24
CA HIS A 75 -5.13 -8.58 -11.48
C HIS A 75 -4.26 -8.37 -12.73
N LEU A 76 -3.05 -7.84 -12.58
CA LEU A 76 -2.06 -7.77 -13.65
C LEU A 76 -1.14 -9.01 -13.61
N ASP A 77 -0.68 -9.43 -14.79
CA ASP A 77 0.41 -10.39 -14.92
C ASP A 77 1.78 -9.71 -14.77
N ALA A 78 2.85 -10.51 -14.69
CA ALA A 78 4.19 -10.01 -14.46
C ALA A 78 4.69 -9.03 -15.53
N ASP A 79 4.31 -9.23 -16.79
CA ASP A 79 4.71 -8.36 -17.89
C ASP A 79 3.99 -7.02 -17.82
N SER A 80 2.68 -7.02 -17.52
CA SER A 80 1.88 -5.81 -17.29
C SER A 80 2.37 -5.02 -16.07
N ILE A 81 2.78 -5.68 -14.99
CA ILE A 81 3.36 -5.01 -13.81
C ILE A 81 4.69 -4.34 -14.18
N ARG A 82 5.55 -5.03 -14.95
CA ARG A 82 6.82 -4.46 -15.42
C ARG A 82 6.59 -3.22 -16.28
N TRP A 83 5.68 -3.31 -17.22
CA TRP A 83 5.30 -2.18 -18.06
C TRP A 83 4.76 -1.01 -17.22
N LEU A 84 3.86 -1.27 -16.26
CA LEU A 84 3.32 -0.23 -15.38
C LEU A 84 4.42 0.50 -14.59
N ARG A 85 5.43 -0.24 -14.08
CA ARG A 85 6.58 0.35 -13.40
C ARG A 85 7.37 1.29 -14.33
N GLU A 86 7.64 0.85 -15.55
CA GLU A 86 8.34 1.68 -16.55
C GLU A 86 7.54 2.92 -16.93
N PHE A 87 6.22 2.77 -17.10
CA PHE A 87 5.32 3.87 -17.35
C PHE A 87 5.36 4.91 -16.23
N LEU A 88 5.20 4.49 -14.96
CA LEU A 88 5.22 5.40 -13.82
C LEU A 88 6.57 6.09 -13.61
N ARG A 89 7.67 5.41 -13.92
CA ARG A 89 9.02 6.01 -13.88
C ARG A 89 9.21 7.13 -14.90
N SER A 90 8.61 7.01 -16.06
CA SER A 90 8.69 7.99 -17.14
C SER A 90 7.56 9.02 -17.12
N TYR A 91 6.60 8.86 -16.20
CA TYR A 91 5.44 9.75 -16.13
C TYR A 91 5.86 11.17 -15.76
N ALA A 92 5.51 12.14 -16.61
CA ALA A 92 5.89 13.55 -16.43
C ALA A 92 5.10 14.24 -15.31
N GLY A 93 3.90 13.74 -15.01
CA GLY A 93 3.04 14.26 -13.93
C GLY A 93 3.40 13.70 -12.55
N GLY A 94 2.63 14.07 -11.56
CA GLY A 94 2.71 13.49 -10.21
C GLY A 94 1.83 12.24 -10.08
N PHE A 95 2.15 11.37 -9.11
CA PHE A 95 1.22 10.30 -8.75
C PHE A 95 1.27 9.98 -7.26
N ILE A 96 0.14 9.49 -6.77
CA ILE A 96 0.02 8.87 -5.44
C ILE A 96 -0.42 7.44 -5.67
N VAL A 97 0.31 6.50 -5.11
CA VAL A 97 0.02 5.07 -5.24
C VAL A 97 -0.12 4.42 -3.86
N ILE A 98 -1.18 3.65 -3.69
CA ILE A 98 -1.35 2.72 -2.57
C ILE A 98 -1.03 1.35 -3.14
N SER A 99 -0.05 0.65 -2.57
CA SER A 99 0.33 -0.68 -3.01
C SER A 99 1.05 -1.47 -1.91
N HIS A 100 0.92 -2.77 -1.98
CA HIS A 100 1.72 -3.73 -1.21
C HIS A 100 2.87 -4.34 -2.03
N ASP A 101 3.00 -3.96 -3.30
CA ASP A 101 4.10 -4.37 -4.19
C ASP A 101 5.37 -3.58 -3.87
N ALA A 102 6.30 -4.22 -3.15
CA ALA A 102 7.54 -3.60 -2.72
C ALA A 102 8.45 -3.19 -3.89
N GLU A 103 8.43 -3.93 -5.01
CA GLU A 103 9.25 -3.62 -6.18
C GLU A 103 8.70 -2.39 -6.91
N LEU A 104 7.36 -2.30 -7.07
CA LEU A 104 6.73 -1.10 -7.61
C LEU A 104 7.11 0.13 -6.79
N LEU A 105 6.98 0.05 -5.47
CA LEU A 105 7.31 1.17 -4.58
C LEU A 105 8.81 1.51 -4.63
N ALA A 106 9.70 0.51 -4.64
CA ALA A 106 11.15 0.74 -4.70
C ALA A 106 11.58 1.48 -5.96
N ASP A 107 10.96 1.14 -7.10
CA ASP A 107 11.34 1.65 -8.42
C ASP A 107 10.73 3.02 -8.75
N THR A 108 9.59 3.37 -8.14
CA THR A 108 8.79 4.48 -8.63
C THR A 108 8.58 5.62 -7.65
N VAL A 109 8.62 5.36 -6.31
CA VAL A 109 8.28 6.41 -5.34
C VAL A 109 9.50 7.09 -4.74
N ASN A 110 9.38 8.40 -4.51
CA ASN A 110 10.40 9.23 -3.86
C ASN A 110 9.97 9.77 -2.49
N LYS A 111 8.69 9.62 -2.14
CA LYS A 111 8.10 10.00 -0.85
C LYS A 111 7.14 8.91 -0.40
N ILE A 112 7.07 8.70 0.90
CA ILE A 112 6.18 7.70 1.49
C ILE A 112 5.38 8.33 2.60
N TRP A 113 4.09 8.05 2.59
CA TRP A 113 3.16 8.36 3.66
C TRP A 113 2.73 7.05 4.33
N HIS A 114 3.15 6.90 5.57
CA HIS A 114 2.77 5.74 6.37
C HIS A 114 1.60 6.11 7.28
N LEU A 115 0.43 5.52 6.98
CA LEU A 115 -0.75 5.67 7.81
C LEU A 115 -0.67 4.71 9.00
N ASP A 116 -0.51 5.26 10.20
CA ASP A 116 -0.60 4.49 11.44
C ASP A 116 -2.05 4.51 11.94
N ALA A 117 -2.78 3.44 11.68
CA ALA A 117 -4.20 3.33 12.04
C ALA A 117 -4.44 3.38 13.57
N GLN A 118 -3.46 3.00 14.39
CA GLN A 118 -3.59 2.99 15.85
C GLN A 118 -3.42 4.38 16.44
N ARG A 119 -2.47 5.17 15.91
CA ARG A 119 -2.25 6.56 16.33
C ARG A 119 -3.14 7.55 15.59
N GLN A 120 -3.80 7.10 14.51
CA GLN A 120 -4.56 7.97 13.60
C GLN A 120 -3.70 9.13 13.04
N GLU A 121 -2.44 8.85 12.79
CA GLU A 121 -1.45 9.81 12.29
C GLU A 121 -0.85 9.33 10.98
N ILE A 122 -0.36 10.28 10.19
CA ILE A 122 0.37 10.02 8.95
C ILE A 122 1.82 10.45 9.16
N ASP A 123 2.73 9.46 9.22
CA ASP A 123 4.16 9.71 9.21
C ASP A 123 4.63 9.94 7.76
N GLN A 124 5.28 11.07 7.50
CA GLN A 124 5.76 11.44 6.17
C GLN A 124 7.26 11.23 6.07
N TYR A 125 7.68 10.48 5.07
CA TYR A 125 9.10 10.21 4.79
C TYR A 125 9.45 10.76 3.39
N GLY A 126 10.32 11.79 3.32
CA GLY A 126 10.83 12.39 2.08
C GLY A 126 11.97 11.57 1.47
N MET A 127 11.79 10.26 1.33
CA MET A 127 12.83 9.34 0.85
C MET A 127 12.20 8.15 0.10
N GLY A 128 13.01 7.46 -0.72
CA GLY A 128 12.56 6.25 -1.42
C GLY A 128 12.43 5.05 -0.49
N TRP A 129 11.84 3.97 -1.02
CA TRP A 129 11.38 2.80 -0.27
C TRP A 129 12.45 2.14 0.59
N ALA A 130 13.66 1.89 0.08
CA ALA A 130 14.73 1.23 0.84
C ALA A 130 15.12 2.02 2.09
N LYS A 131 15.36 3.32 1.93
CA LYS A 131 15.70 4.21 3.06
C LYS A 131 14.55 4.35 4.06
N TYR A 132 13.31 4.33 3.58
CA TYR A 132 12.12 4.32 4.45
C TYR A 132 12.10 3.08 5.35
N LEU A 133 12.36 1.89 4.83
CA LEU A 133 12.38 0.67 5.63
C LEU A 133 13.41 0.76 6.77
N GLU A 134 14.62 1.26 6.47
CA GLU A 134 15.66 1.48 7.47
C GLU A 134 15.24 2.52 8.53
N ALA A 135 14.72 3.66 8.08
CA ALA A 135 14.27 4.73 8.97
C ALA A 135 13.12 4.24 9.88
N ARG A 136 12.17 3.50 9.32
CA ARG A 136 11.07 2.91 10.09
C ARG A 136 11.56 1.94 11.16
N GLU A 137 12.52 1.09 10.85
CA GLU A 137 13.09 0.16 11.83
C GLU A 137 13.78 0.91 12.99
N VAL A 138 14.52 1.97 12.68
CA VAL A 138 15.15 2.84 13.69
C VAL A 138 14.09 3.51 14.56
N ASP A 139 13.04 4.08 13.95
CA ASP A 139 11.95 4.74 14.66
C ASP A 139 11.18 3.76 15.56
N GLU A 140 10.89 2.55 15.08
CA GLU A 140 10.25 1.51 15.90
C GLU A 140 11.12 1.08 17.09
N ARG A 141 12.44 0.94 16.88
CA ARG A 141 13.37 0.62 17.97
C ARG A 141 13.45 1.74 19.02
N ARG A 142 13.45 3.00 18.55
CA ARG A 142 13.43 4.18 19.43
C ARG A 142 12.15 4.20 20.27
N ARG A 143 11.00 4.10 19.63
CA ARG A 143 9.68 4.08 20.31
C ARG A 143 9.56 2.95 21.32
N ARG A 144 10.01 1.73 20.96
CA ARG A 144 10.04 0.60 21.93
C ARG A 144 10.91 0.89 23.15
N ARG A 145 12.03 1.59 22.97
CA ARG A 145 12.92 1.98 24.07
C ARG A 145 12.25 3.04 24.94
N GLU A 146 11.67 4.06 24.36
CA GLU A 146 10.95 5.13 25.05
C GLU A 146 9.80 4.57 25.89
N ARG A 147 9.00 3.68 25.31
CA ARG A 147 7.93 2.99 26.02
C ARG A 147 8.45 2.17 27.21
N ARG A 148 9.46 1.35 27.00
CA ARG A 148 10.05 0.56 28.09
C ARG A 148 10.55 1.45 29.23
N ASN A 149 11.17 2.57 28.90
CA ASN A 149 11.63 3.53 29.90
C ASN A 149 10.44 4.17 30.65
N ALA A 150 9.38 4.54 29.95
CA ALA A 150 8.18 5.09 30.55
C ALA A 150 7.46 4.06 31.45
N GLU A 151 7.36 2.80 31.03
CA GLU A 151 6.81 1.70 31.83
C GLU A 151 7.64 1.48 33.12
N GLN A 152 8.97 1.48 33.01
CA GLN A 152 9.87 1.37 34.17
C GLN A 152 9.68 2.54 35.15
N GLN A 153 9.65 3.78 34.63
CA GLN A 153 9.43 4.96 35.47
C GLN A 153 8.06 4.96 36.10
N ALA A 154 7.02 4.58 35.38
CA ALA A 154 5.66 4.45 35.91
C ALA A 154 5.59 3.40 37.01
N THR A 155 6.27 2.26 36.86
CA THR A 155 6.35 1.22 37.89
C THR A 155 7.02 1.75 39.16
N VAL A 156 8.17 2.43 39.04
CA VAL A 156 8.88 3.02 40.19
C VAL A 156 7.99 4.05 40.90
N LEU A 157 7.29 4.91 40.14
CA LEU A 157 6.37 5.90 40.74
C LEU A 157 5.20 5.24 41.45
N ARG A 158 4.62 4.17 40.91
CA ARG A 158 3.55 3.41 41.51
C ARG A 158 3.99 2.72 42.83
N ASP A 159 5.17 2.08 42.80
CA ASP A 159 5.73 1.43 44.01
C ASP A 159 6.01 2.46 45.11
N GLN A 160 6.55 3.62 44.76
CA GLN A 160 6.74 4.72 45.72
C GLN A 160 5.41 5.25 46.29
N ALA A 161 4.40 5.41 45.40
CA ALA A 161 3.08 5.84 45.80
C ALA A 161 2.41 4.85 46.77
N GLU A 162 2.53 3.55 46.51
CA GLU A 162 2.00 2.51 47.40
C GLU A 162 2.66 2.53 48.80
N ARG A 163 3.97 2.64 48.86
CA ARG A 163 4.72 2.78 50.13
C ARG A 163 4.30 4.03 50.92
N MET A 164 3.96 5.12 50.23
CA MET A 164 3.51 6.36 50.88
C MET A 164 2.04 6.31 51.30
N ARG A 165 1.19 5.54 50.61
CA ARG A 165 -0.24 5.42 50.87
C ARG A 165 -0.54 4.89 52.27
N ALA A 166 0.36 4.08 52.85
CA ALA A 166 0.23 3.55 54.21
C ALA A 166 0.24 4.63 55.30
N LYS A 167 0.64 5.88 54.98
CA LYS A 167 0.67 7.00 55.94
C LYS A 167 -0.37 8.05 55.55
N ALA A 168 -1.38 8.27 56.39
CA ALA A 168 -2.50 9.17 56.10
C ALA A 168 -2.08 10.60 55.70
N THR A 169 -0.99 11.12 56.28
CA THR A 169 -0.42 12.44 55.95
C THR A 169 0.19 12.55 54.57
N LYS A 170 0.46 11.42 53.88
CA LYS A 170 1.09 11.37 52.54
C LYS A 170 0.15 10.94 51.42
N ALA A 171 -1.13 10.73 51.73
CA ALA A 171 -2.12 10.23 50.77
C ALA A 171 -2.24 11.13 49.52
N ARG A 172 -2.19 12.45 49.68
CA ARG A 172 -2.26 13.43 48.59
C ARG A 172 -1.02 13.35 47.68
N ALA A 173 0.17 13.15 48.26
CA ALA A 173 1.41 12.95 47.49
C ALA A 173 1.40 11.63 46.70
N ALA A 174 0.93 10.55 47.32
CA ALA A 174 0.76 9.26 46.66
C ALA A 174 -0.19 9.36 45.44
N GLN A 175 -1.33 10.04 45.60
CA GLN A 175 -2.28 10.26 44.50
C GLN A 175 -1.67 11.07 43.35
N SER A 176 -0.82 12.06 43.64
CA SER A 176 -0.08 12.81 42.62
C SER A 176 0.90 11.93 41.85
N MET A 177 1.58 10.99 42.50
CA MET A 177 2.49 10.04 41.87
C MET A 177 1.75 9.06 40.95
N PHE A 178 0.59 8.53 41.38
CA PHE A 178 -0.24 7.69 40.50
C PHE A 178 -0.67 8.44 39.26
N ARG A 179 -1.18 9.68 39.38
CA ARG A 179 -1.55 10.49 38.22
C ARG A 179 -0.36 10.75 37.26
N ARG A 180 0.85 10.94 37.83
CA ARG A 180 2.07 11.11 37.02
C ARG A 180 2.44 9.83 36.27
N ALA A 181 2.33 8.66 36.94
CA ALA A 181 2.57 7.37 36.32
C ALA A 181 1.57 7.11 35.17
N ASP A 182 0.29 7.39 35.41
CA ASP A 182 -0.75 7.22 34.39
C ASP A 182 -0.55 8.18 33.21
N LYS A 183 -0.14 9.43 33.45
CA LYS A 183 0.17 10.40 32.40
C LYS A 183 1.36 9.94 31.54
N LEU A 184 2.45 9.45 32.15
CA LEU A 184 3.62 8.90 31.43
C LEU A 184 3.24 7.74 30.51
N LEU A 185 2.36 6.85 30.98
CA LEU A 185 1.88 5.75 30.15
C LEU A 185 0.97 6.24 29.03
N ALA A 186 0.04 7.16 29.30
CA ALA A 186 -0.86 7.70 28.30
C ALA A 186 -0.11 8.44 27.17
N GLU A 187 0.98 9.15 27.49
CA GLU A 187 1.82 9.82 26.50
C GLU A 187 2.59 8.83 25.60
N THR A 188 2.76 7.58 26.05
CA THR A 188 3.43 6.51 25.31
C THR A 188 2.48 5.44 24.77
N GLU A 189 1.20 5.46 25.15
CA GLU A 189 0.16 4.50 24.71
C GLU A 189 -0.21 4.62 23.22
N GLY A 190 0.21 5.69 22.52
CA GLY A 190 0.11 5.78 21.07
C GLY A 190 0.95 4.75 20.32
N ASP A 191 1.62 3.84 21.03
CA ASP A 191 2.45 2.82 20.42
C ASP A 191 1.68 1.50 20.25
N ARG A 192 1.86 0.88 19.09
CA ARG A 192 1.23 -0.34 18.60
C ARG A 192 0.95 -1.38 19.70
N LYS A 193 -0.33 -1.71 19.92
CA LYS A 193 -0.66 -3.09 20.25
C LYS A 193 -0.20 -3.93 19.05
N GLN A 194 0.86 -4.71 19.23
CA GLN A 194 1.29 -5.64 18.18
C GLN A 194 0.06 -6.41 17.69
N ASP A 195 -0.24 -6.33 16.40
CA ASP A 195 -1.19 -7.24 15.81
C ASP A 195 -0.75 -8.65 16.21
N ARG A 196 -1.66 -9.36 16.85
CA ARG A 196 -1.39 -10.74 17.27
C ARG A 196 -1.21 -11.54 15.99
N VAL A 197 0.04 -11.69 15.58
CA VAL A 197 0.37 -12.61 14.49
C VAL A 197 -0.02 -14.00 14.98
N ALA A 198 -0.95 -14.63 14.28
CA ALA A 198 -1.34 -15.99 14.57
C ALA A 198 -0.09 -16.87 14.47
N SER A 199 0.31 -17.46 15.59
CA SER A 199 1.40 -18.43 15.60
C SER A 199 0.86 -19.74 14.97
N LEU A 200 0.95 -19.84 13.67
CA LEU A 200 0.62 -21.07 12.96
C LEU A 200 1.76 -22.06 13.18
N ARG A 201 1.49 -23.10 13.97
CA ARG A 201 2.33 -24.29 14.03
C ARG A 201 1.77 -25.29 13.06
N PHE A 202 2.52 -25.60 12.02
CA PHE A 202 2.23 -26.77 11.21
C PHE A 202 2.56 -28.01 12.04
N PRO A 203 1.72 -29.06 12.00
CA PRO A 203 2.08 -30.34 12.61
C PRO A 203 3.35 -30.86 11.94
N ASP A 204 4.16 -31.58 12.70
CA ASP A 204 5.34 -32.23 12.15
C ASP A 204 4.91 -33.12 10.99
N PRO A 205 5.55 -33.03 9.82
CA PRO A 205 5.18 -33.86 8.67
C PRO A 205 5.40 -35.34 9.03
N ALA A 206 4.46 -36.19 8.62
CA ALA A 206 4.65 -37.62 8.73
C ALA A 206 5.97 -37.99 8.02
N PRO A 207 6.71 -39.00 8.54
CA PRO A 207 7.96 -39.40 7.91
C PRO A 207 7.67 -39.83 6.46
N CYS A 208 8.20 -39.07 5.51
CA CYS A 208 8.08 -39.33 4.08
C CYS A 208 9.44 -39.76 3.52
N GLY A 209 9.45 -40.55 2.46
CA GLY A 209 10.66 -40.95 1.74
C GLY A 209 11.33 -39.72 1.06
N LYS A 210 12.44 -39.96 0.34
CA LYS A 210 13.18 -38.92 -0.40
C LYS A 210 12.34 -38.16 -1.42
N VAL A 211 11.23 -38.76 -1.88
CA VAL A 211 10.27 -38.19 -2.82
C VAL A 211 8.89 -38.21 -2.18
N PRO A 212 8.42 -37.11 -1.59
CA PRO A 212 7.15 -37.06 -0.86
C PRO A 212 5.91 -37.15 -1.76
N LEU A 213 6.05 -36.84 -3.04
CA LEU A 213 4.99 -36.87 -4.03
C LEU A 213 5.58 -37.13 -5.42
N THR A 214 5.03 -38.13 -6.14
CA THR A 214 5.35 -38.35 -7.54
C THR A 214 4.04 -38.29 -8.33
N GLY A 215 4.03 -37.50 -9.41
CA GLY A 215 2.90 -37.41 -10.32
C GLY A 215 3.33 -37.85 -11.71
N GLU A 216 2.72 -38.92 -12.24
CA GLU A 216 2.93 -39.38 -13.62
C GLU A 216 1.63 -39.19 -14.41
N GLY A 217 1.74 -38.63 -15.62
CA GLY A 217 0.62 -38.47 -16.54
C GLY A 217 -0.53 -37.59 -16.05
N LEU A 218 -0.27 -36.62 -15.17
CA LEU A 218 -1.29 -35.72 -14.68
C LEU A 218 -1.79 -34.83 -15.81
N SER A 219 -3.04 -35.01 -16.20
CA SER A 219 -3.74 -34.11 -17.12
C SER A 219 -5.08 -33.70 -16.53
N ARG A 220 -5.46 -32.45 -16.73
CA ARG A 220 -6.78 -31.92 -16.38
C ARG A 220 -7.29 -31.05 -17.51
N SER A 221 -8.45 -31.39 -18.03
CA SER A 221 -9.18 -30.56 -18.98
C SER A 221 -10.30 -29.80 -18.26
N TYR A 222 -10.43 -28.51 -18.56
CA TYR A 222 -11.52 -27.66 -18.09
C TYR A 222 -12.48 -27.44 -19.26
N GLY A 223 -13.34 -28.41 -19.56
CA GLY A 223 -14.35 -28.26 -20.59
C GLY A 223 -13.85 -27.66 -21.92
N SER A 224 -14.65 -27.72 -22.93
CA SER A 224 -14.39 -26.92 -24.15
C SER A 224 -14.70 -25.47 -23.86
N LEU A 225 -13.65 -24.64 -23.72
CA LEU A 225 -13.73 -23.19 -23.87
C LEU A 225 -13.81 -22.85 -25.34
#